data_62556e08d4189be0302b59990d994918
#
_entry.id   62556e08d4189be0302b59990d994918
#
_cell.length_a   1.000
_cell.length_b   1.000
_cell.length_c   1.000
_cell.angle_alpha   90.00
_cell.angle_beta   90.00
_cell.angle_gamma   90.00
#
_symmetry.space_group_name_H-M   'P 1'
#
loop_
_entity.id
_entity.type
_entity.pdbx_description
1 polymer ?
#
loop_
_entity_poly.entity_id
_entity_poly.type
_entity_poly.pdbx_seq_one_letter_code
_entity_poly.pdbx_strand_id
1 'polypeptide(L)'
;MVFTTLVDAATLASHLDDPAWRIVDVRHQLADPQAGERAYREGHLPGARFLHCDRDLSGPRDGRNGRHPLPDPGMLAARLAAAGIGPGVQVVIYDDSQGMIAGRLW
;
A
#
# COMPACT_ATOMS: atom_id res chain seq x y z
N MET A 1 16.57 5.10 12.94
CA MET A 1 17.04 4.70 11.60
C MET A 1 15.90 4.75 10.62
N VAL A 2 16.15 5.26 9.43
CA VAL A 2 15.16 5.34 8.35
C VAL A 2 15.46 4.24 7.33
N PHE A 3 14.42 3.47 6.97
CA PHE A 3 14.53 2.45 5.92
C PHE A 3 14.07 3.06 4.62
N THR A 4 14.81 2.82 3.56
CA THR A 4 14.55 3.41 2.23
C THR A 4 14.25 2.37 1.14
N THR A 5 14.53 1.09 1.38
CA THR A 5 14.30 0.03 0.40
C THR A 5 13.54 -1.13 1.02
N LEU A 6 14.21 -1.98 1.76
CA LEU A 6 13.62 -3.18 2.33
C LEU A 6 13.78 -3.21 3.85
N VAL A 7 12.82 -3.87 4.51
CA VAL A 7 12.89 -4.17 5.94
C VAL A 7 12.50 -5.63 6.12
N ASP A 8 13.18 -6.35 7.01
CA ASP A 8 12.84 -7.74 7.26
C ASP A 8 11.67 -7.86 8.25
N ALA A 9 11.10 -9.07 8.31
CA ALA A 9 9.94 -9.31 9.15
C ALA A 9 10.24 -9.13 10.65
N ALA A 10 11.43 -9.49 11.09
CA ALA A 10 11.79 -9.36 12.50
C ALA A 10 11.87 -7.89 12.92
N THR A 11 12.46 -7.06 12.08
CA THR A 11 12.52 -5.62 12.32
C THR A 11 11.13 -5.01 12.35
N LEU A 12 10.27 -5.36 11.38
CA LEU A 12 8.90 -4.88 11.34
C LEU A 12 8.14 -5.31 12.61
N ALA A 13 8.30 -6.56 13.03
CA ALA A 13 7.62 -7.06 14.23
C ALA A 13 7.95 -6.24 15.47
N SER A 14 9.18 -5.72 15.57
CA SER A 14 9.60 -4.89 16.70
C SER A 14 9.02 -3.48 16.68
N HIS A 15 8.38 -3.07 15.57
CA HIS A 15 7.80 -1.73 15.40
C HIS A 15 6.27 -1.75 15.21
N LEU A 16 5.60 -2.87 15.47
CA LEU A 16 4.15 -2.97 15.25
C LEU A 16 3.35 -1.96 16.08
N ASP A 17 3.85 -1.60 17.25
CA ASP A 17 3.18 -0.64 18.13
C ASP A 17 3.77 0.77 18.03
N ASP A 18 4.69 1.00 17.12
CA ASP A 18 5.34 2.30 16.95
C ASP A 18 4.41 3.27 16.21
N PRO A 19 3.98 4.38 16.83
CA PRO A 19 3.05 5.32 16.19
C PRO A 19 3.66 6.06 15.00
N ALA A 20 4.99 6.05 14.84
CA ALA A 20 5.66 6.66 13.70
C ALA A 20 5.79 5.71 12.52
N TRP A 21 5.30 4.47 12.63
CA TRP A 21 5.31 3.49 11.55
C TRP A 21 3.90 3.23 11.05
N ARG A 22 3.76 3.13 9.73
CA ARG A 22 2.49 2.75 9.09
C ARG A 22 2.75 1.57 8.18
N ILE A 23 1.96 0.53 8.35
CA ILE A 23 2.02 -0.68 7.53
C ILE A 23 0.88 -0.61 6.54
N VAL A 24 1.17 -0.82 5.27
CA VAL A 24 0.17 -0.76 4.21
C VAL A 24 0.15 -2.09 3.45
N ASP A 25 -1.02 -2.69 3.40
CA ASP A 25 -1.30 -3.89 2.63
C ASP A 25 -1.78 -3.45 1.25
N VAL A 26 -1.08 -3.87 0.21
CA VAL A 26 -1.46 -3.56 -1.18
C VAL A 26 -1.66 -4.83 -2.00
N ARG A 27 -1.93 -5.97 -1.35
CA ARG A 27 -2.18 -7.22 -2.07
C ARG A 27 -3.24 -7.01 -3.14
N HIS A 28 -2.97 -7.53 -4.33
CA HIS A 28 -3.84 -7.32 -5.48
C HIS A 28 -3.64 -8.44 -6.49
N GLN A 29 -4.72 -8.86 -7.14
CA GLN A 29 -4.66 -9.81 -8.23
C GLN A 29 -5.30 -9.21 -9.47
N LEU A 30 -4.57 -9.21 -10.57
CA LEU A 30 -5.04 -8.59 -11.81
C LEU A 30 -6.29 -9.29 -12.36
N ALA A 31 -6.37 -10.61 -12.17
CA ALA A 31 -7.52 -11.40 -12.65
C ALA A 31 -8.76 -11.27 -11.77
N ASP A 32 -8.60 -10.84 -10.52
CA ASP A 32 -9.72 -10.63 -9.59
C ASP A 32 -9.43 -9.39 -8.74
N PRO A 33 -9.89 -8.22 -9.18
CA PRO A 33 -9.60 -6.96 -8.49
C PRO A 33 -10.11 -6.86 -7.06
N GLN A 34 -11.00 -7.76 -6.64
CA GLN A 34 -11.52 -7.76 -5.26
C GLN A 34 -10.76 -8.73 -4.34
N ALA A 35 -9.86 -9.55 -4.89
CA ALA A 35 -9.18 -10.59 -4.12
C ALA A 35 -8.30 -10.02 -3.00
N GLY A 36 -7.59 -8.92 -3.26
CA GLY A 36 -6.71 -8.29 -2.27
C GLY A 36 -7.49 -7.75 -1.07
N GLU A 37 -8.59 -7.08 -1.30
CA GLU A 37 -9.43 -6.55 -0.23
C GLU A 37 -10.08 -7.67 0.58
N ARG A 38 -10.53 -8.74 -0.07
CA ARG A 38 -11.02 -9.92 0.65
C ARG A 38 -9.95 -10.52 1.55
N ALA A 39 -8.74 -10.68 1.01
CA ALA A 39 -7.61 -11.21 1.78
C ALA A 39 -7.31 -10.33 3.00
N TYR A 40 -7.33 -9.01 2.82
CA TYR A 40 -7.15 -8.06 3.92
C TYR A 40 -8.19 -8.26 5.02
N ARG A 41 -9.45 -8.43 4.66
CA ARG A 41 -10.54 -8.65 5.62
C ARG A 41 -10.40 -9.98 6.37
N GLU A 42 -9.90 -11.01 5.67
CA GLU A 42 -9.68 -12.32 6.28
C GLU A 42 -8.49 -12.34 7.23
N GLY A 43 -7.48 -11.53 6.95
CA GLY A 43 -6.31 -11.40 7.81
C GLY A 43 -5.27 -10.46 7.22
N HIS A 44 -4.67 -9.67 8.07
CA HIS A 44 -3.60 -8.75 7.68
C HIS A 44 -2.68 -8.50 8.88
N LEU A 45 -1.54 -7.91 8.65
CA LEU A 45 -0.61 -7.58 9.73
C LEU A 45 -1.27 -6.61 10.71
N PRO A 46 -1.03 -6.76 12.03
CA PRO A 46 -1.65 -5.89 13.03
C PRO A 46 -1.46 -4.41 12.72
N GLY A 47 -2.55 -3.66 12.69
CA GLY A 47 -2.53 -2.23 12.43
C GLY A 47 -2.35 -1.84 10.96
N ALA A 48 -2.20 -2.80 10.04
CA ALA A 48 -2.04 -2.48 8.62
C ALA A 48 -3.29 -1.82 8.04
N ARG A 49 -3.08 -0.87 7.16
CA ARG A 49 -4.12 -0.23 6.35
C ARG A 49 -4.10 -0.86 4.96
N PHE A 50 -5.24 -0.87 4.29
CA PHE A 50 -5.33 -1.40 2.94
C PHE A 50 -5.46 -0.28 1.92
N LEU A 51 -4.65 -0.33 0.85
CA LEU A 51 -4.81 0.53 -0.32
C LEU A 51 -5.01 -0.35 -1.55
N HIS A 52 -6.05 -0.04 -2.30
CA HIS A 52 -6.45 -0.80 -3.48
C HIS A 52 -5.69 -0.28 -4.71
N CYS A 53 -5.05 -1.18 -5.45
CA CYS A 53 -4.25 -0.82 -6.62
C CYS A 53 -5.04 -0.01 -7.65
N ASP A 54 -6.28 -0.42 -7.94
CA ASP A 54 -7.10 0.28 -8.93
C ASP A 54 -7.78 1.53 -8.34
N ARG A 55 -8.38 1.40 -7.17
CA ARG A 55 -9.20 2.46 -6.58
C ARG A 55 -8.37 3.58 -5.98
N ASP A 56 -7.29 3.24 -5.28
CA ASP A 56 -6.51 4.20 -4.50
C ASP A 56 -5.20 4.61 -5.16
N LEU A 57 -4.58 3.72 -5.94
CA LEU A 57 -3.24 3.91 -6.48
C LEU A 57 -3.22 4.13 -8.00
N SER A 58 -4.38 4.21 -8.62
CA SER A 58 -4.49 4.39 -10.07
C SER A 58 -5.55 5.43 -10.39
N GLY A 59 -5.38 6.11 -11.52
CA GLY A 59 -6.37 7.04 -12.06
C GLY A 59 -7.34 6.34 -13.00
N PRO A 60 -8.33 7.09 -13.54
CA PRO A 60 -9.29 6.54 -14.48
C PRO A 60 -8.61 6.16 -15.79
N ARG A 61 -9.08 5.09 -16.42
CA ARG A 61 -8.59 4.65 -17.71
C ARG A 61 -9.31 5.40 -18.82
N ASP A 62 -8.54 5.81 -19.85
CA ASP A 62 -9.11 6.45 -21.03
C ASP A 62 -8.92 5.62 -22.30
N GLY A 63 -8.39 4.40 -22.19
CA GLY A 63 -8.10 3.51 -23.31
C GLY A 63 -6.72 3.73 -23.93
N ARG A 64 -5.98 4.74 -23.48
CA ARG A 64 -4.65 5.08 -24.02
C ARG A 64 -3.57 5.15 -22.94
N ASN A 65 -3.97 5.22 -21.66
CA ASN A 65 -3.07 5.45 -20.54
C ASN A 65 -2.75 4.18 -19.73
N GLY A 66 -3.03 3.00 -20.30
CA GLY A 66 -2.70 1.73 -19.68
C GLY A 66 -3.74 1.24 -18.68
N ARG A 67 -3.44 0.10 -18.05
CA ARG A 67 -4.37 -0.53 -17.09
C ARG A 67 -4.36 0.15 -15.73
N HIS A 68 -3.21 0.72 -15.34
CA HIS A 68 -3.02 1.36 -14.06
C HIS A 68 -2.32 2.71 -14.25
N PRO A 69 -3.04 3.69 -14.83
CA PRO A 69 -2.46 5.03 -14.99
C PRO A 69 -2.21 5.67 -13.63
N LEU A 70 -1.30 6.63 -13.57
CA LEU A 70 -1.00 7.33 -12.34
C LEU A 70 -2.24 8.08 -11.85
N PRO A 71 -2.50 8.09 -10.53
CA PRO A 71 -3.63 8.81 -9.98
C PRO A 71 -3.39 10.32 -9.99
N ASP A 72 -4.47 11.08 -9.88
CA ASP A 72 -4.36 12.51 -9.62
C ASP A 72 -3.59 12.74 -8.31
N PRO A 73 -2.57 13.61 -8.31
CA PRO A 73 -1.76 13.84 -7.11
C PRO A 73 -2.55 14.29 -5.88
N GLY A 74 -3.57 15.12 -6.07
CA GLY A 74 -4.41 15.58 -4.96
C GLY A 74 -5.24 14.45 -4.37
N MET A 75 -5.80 13.59 -5.22
CA MET A 75 -6.53 12.41 -4.76
C MET A 75 -5.61 11.43 -4.03
N LEU A 76 -4.42 11.18 -4.58
CA LEU A 76 -3.45 10.30 -3.94
C LEU A 76 -3.05 10.85 -2.57
N ALA A 77 -2.76 12.13 -2.47
CA ALA A 77 -2.41 12.76 -1.20
C ALA A 77 -3.52 12.57 -0.14
N ALA A 78 -4.79 12.71 -0.56
CA ALA A 78 -5.92 12.49 0.34
C ALA A 78 -6.01 11.02 0.80
N ARG A 79 -5.77 10.07 -0.10
CA ARG A 79 -5.76 8.63 0.24
C ARG A 79 -4.64 8.29 1.22
N LEU A 80 -3.46 8.84 0.98
CA LEU A 80 -2.31 8.61 1.87
C LEU A 80 -2.57 9.22 3.25
N ALA A 81 -3.10 10.44 3.31
CA ALA A 81 -3.43 11.08 4.59
C ALA A 81 -4.47 10.26 5.36
N ALA A 82 -5.49 9.74 4.67
CA ALA A 82 -6.52 8.89 5.30
C ALA A 82 -5.93 7.59 5.84
N ALA A 83 -4.85 7.10 5.24
CA ALA A 83 -4.13 5.92 5.72
C ALA A 83 -3.12 6.24 6.84
N GLY A 84 -3.05 7.49 7.26
CA GLY A 84 -2.14 7.91 8.33
C GLY A 84 -0.71 8.16 7.86
N ILE A 85 -0.52 8.36 6.57
CA ILE A 85 0.81 8.61 6.00
C ILE A 85 1.02 10.12 5.85
N GLY A 86 2.09 10.60 6.43
CA GLY A 86 2.47 12.01 6.38
C GLY A 86 3.94 12.19 6.75
N PRO A 87 4.41 13.44 6.88
CA PRO A 87 5.80 13.70 7.24
C PRO A 87 6.18 13.01 8.55
N GLY A 88 7.40 12.46 8.59
CA GLY A 88 7.93 11.81 9.77
C GLY A 88 7.44 10.38 10.00
N VAL A 89 6.67 9.82 9.09
CA VAL A 89 6.16 8.45 9.21
C VAL A 89 7.01 7.51 8.36
N GLN A 90 7.46 6.40 8.99
CA GLN A 90 8.08 5.31 8.25
C GLN A 90 6.98 4.42 7.69
N VAL A 91 6.90 4.34 6.37
CA VAL A 91 5.90 3.52 5.69
C VAL A 91 6.53 2.18 5.32
N VAL A 92 5.84 1.09 5.65
CA VAL A 92 6.22 -0.26 5.23
C VAL A 92 5.07 -0.83 4.41
N ILE A 93 5.37 -1.25 3.21
CA ILE A 93 4.38 -1.72 2.25
C ILE A 93 4.60 -3.20 2.01
N TYR A 94 3.54 -4.00 1.99
CA TYR A 94 3.68 -5.41 1.66
C TYR A 94 2.62 -5.88 0.68
N ASP A 95 2.98 -6.90 -0.09
CA ASP A 95 2.08 -7.63 -0.97
C ASP A 95 2.39 -9.13 -0.89
N ASP A 96 1.73 -9.91 -1.73
CA ASP A 96 2.01 -11.34 -1.89
C ASP A 96 2.50 -11.66 -3.31
N SER A 97 3.08 -10.66 -3.99
CA SER A 97 3.54 -10.74 -5.38
C SER A 97 5.00 -10.32 -5.51
N GLN A 98 5.82 -10.60 -4.50
CA GLN A 98 7.26 -10.33 -4.48
C GLN A 98 7.61 -8.85 -4.68
N GLY A 99 6.77 -7.95 -4.16
CA GLY A 99 6.98 -6.50 -4.27
C GLY A 99 6.48 -5.87 -5.56
N MET A 100 5.90 -6.65 -6.46
CA MET A 100 5.44 -6.14 -7.75
C MET A 100 4.34 -5.09 -7.61
N ILE A 101 3.42 -5.27 -6.66
CA ILE A 101 2.37 -4.29 -6.37
C ILE A 101 2.86 -3.25 -5.36
N ALA A 102 3.64 -3.67 -4.37
CA ALA A 102 4.21 -2.75 -3.38
C ALA A 102 5.05 -1.65 -4.04
N GLY A 103 5.80 -1.99 -5.09
CA GLY A 103 6.56 -1.01 -5.86
C GLY A 103 5.72 0.10 -6.46
N ARG A 104 4.43 -0.16 -6.68
CA ARG A 104 3.49 0.85 -7.19
C ARG A 104 3.32 2.01 -6.21
N LEU A 105 3.26 1.70 -4.93
CA LEU A 105 3.13 2.72 -3.89
C LEU A 105 4.49 3.32 -3.50
N TRP A 106 5.54 2.48 -3.53
CA TRP A 106 6.89 2.91 -3.17
C TRP A 106 7.39 4.01 -4.07
#